data_f565fae1238e05637c2e254564fdb87e
#
_entry.id   f565fae1238e05637c2e254564fdb87e
#
_cell.length_a   1.000
_cell.length_b   1.000
_cell.length_c   1.000
_cell.angle_alpha   90.00
_cell.angle_beta   90.00
_cell.angle_gamma   90.00
#
_symmetry.space_group_name_H-M   'P 1'
#
loop_
_entity.id
_entity.type
_entity.pdbx_description
1 polymer ?
#
loop_
_entity_poly.entity_id
_entity_poly.type
_entity_poly.pdbx_seq_one_letter_code
_entity_poly.pdbx_strand_id
1 'polypeptide(L)'
;MSVEVKFLDDARQQYEDLRQASIRATAARERSGIKKAAKAEGLFRQAVKCIAQLSNNPRHPGLQTHEYHSMPHPYRRGEKVFEAYVQNRTPGAYRVFWCYGPGKNHITIIAITPHP
;
A
#
# COMPACT_ATOMS: atom_id res chain seq x y z
N MET A 1 14.88 10.66 8.89
CA MET A 1 15.28 9.25 8.95
C MET A 1 14.18 8.36 8.42
N SER A 2 14.55 7.41 7.57
CA SER A 2 13.60 6.43 7.06
C SER A 2 13.41 5.28 8.05
N VAL A 3 12.27 4.62 7.97
CA VAL A 3 11.98 3.40 8.72
C VAL A 3 12.17 2.19 7.82
N GLU A 4 12.46 1.05 8.41
CA GLU A 4 12.52 -0.21 7.67
C GLU A 4 11.09 -0.73 7.47
N VAL A 5 10.74 -1.06 6.23
CA VAL A 5 9.41 -1.54 5.87
C VAL A 5 9.45 -3.05 5.73
N LYS A 6 8.59 -3.72 6.49
CA LYS A 6 8.38 -5.17 6.40
C LYS A 6 7.00 -5.44 5.82
N PHE A 7 6.83 -6.61 5.20
CA PHE A 7 5.56 -7.03 4.64
C PHE A 7 5.16 -8.37 5.25
N LEU A 8 3.93 -8.48 5.69
CA LEU A 8 3.34 -9.81 5.95
C LEU A 8 3.16 -10.53 4.62
N ASP A 9 3.03 -11.84 4.67
CA ASP A 9 2.95 -12.66 3.45
C ASP A 9 1.80 -12.25 2.54
N ASP A 10 0.62 -11.98 3.09
CA ASP A 10 -0.53 -11.53 2.30
C ASP A 10 -0.26 -10.18 1.63
N ALA A 11 0.35 -9.25 2.36
CA ALA A 11 0.68 -7.94 1.80
C ALA A 11 1.71 -8.05 0.68
N ARG A 12 2.70 -8.92 0.85
CA ARG A 12 3.71 -9.19 -0.17
C ARG A 12 3.08 -9.73 -1.44
N GLN A 13 2.16 -10.68 -1.30
CA GLN A 13 1.45 -11.25 -2.44
C GLN A 13 0.56 -10.20 -3.12
N GLN A 14 -0.14 -9.39 -2.33
CA GLN A 14 -0.98 -8.32 -2.87
C GLN A 14 -0.16 -7.28 -3.64
N TYR A 15 1.00 -6.91 -3.10
CA TYR A 15 1.93 -6.02 -3.80
C TYR A 15 2.38 -6.62 -5.12
N GLU A 16 2.78 -7.89 -5.10
CA GLU A 16 3.26 -8.57 -6.32
C GLU A 16 2.16 -8.71 -7.35
N ASP A 17 0.92 -8.98 -6.93
CA ASP A 17 -0.22 -9.05 -7.84
C ASP A 17 -0.47 -7.71 -8.54
N LEU A 18 -0.38 -6.61 -7.81
CA LEU A 18 -0.52 -5.27 -8.38
C LEU A 18 0.62 -4.98 -9.38
N ARG A 19 1.83 -5.37 -9.02
CA ARG A 19 3.00 -5.21 -9.89
C ARG A 19 2.83 -5.98 -11.20
N GLN A 20 2.44 -7.24 -11.12
CA GLN A 20 2.25 -8.08 -12.31
C GLN A 20 1.12 -7.58 -13.20
N ALA A 21 0.02 -7.10 -12.60
CA ALA A 21 -1.08 -6.50 -13.36
C ALA A 21 -0.61 -5.26 -14.12
N SER A 22 0.22 -4.43 -13.50
CA SER A 22 0.81 -3.26 -14.11
C SER A 22 1.71 -3.61 -15.29
N ILE A 23 2.57 -4.62 -15.11
CA ILE A 23 3.48 -5.09 -16.17
C ILE A 23 2.68 -5.58 -17.38
N ARG A 24 1.65 -6.40 -17.15
CA ARG A 24 0.81 -6.91 -18.23
C ARG A 24 0.07 -5.80 -18.96
N ALA A 25 -0.44 -4.83 -18.22
CA ALA A 25 -1.15 -3.68 -18.80
C ALA A 25 -0.22 -2.81 -19.65
N THR A 26 1.00 -2.57 -19.18
CA THR A 26 2.01 -1.81 -19.92
C THR A 26 2.34 -2.50 -21.24
N ALA A 27 2.60 -3.81 -21.19
CA ALA A 27 2.93 -4.58 -22.40
C ALA A 27 1.77 -4.57 -23.41
N ALA A 28 0.54 -4.73 -22.92
CA ALA A 28 -0.64 -4.73 -23.78
C ALA A 28 -0.85 -3.38 -24.47
N ARG A 29 -0.73 -2.27 -23.73
CA ARG A 29 -0.93 -0.95 -24.35
C ARG A 29 0.20 -0.56 -25.28
N GLU A 30 1.44 -0.96 -25.02
CA GLU A 30 2.56 -0.73 -25.93
C GLU A 30 2.35 -1.44 -27.25
N ARG A 31 1.89 -2.71 -27.22
CA ARG A 31 1.56 -3.45 -28.45
C ARG A 31 0.43 -2.79 -29.24
N SER A 32 -0.50 -2.14 -28.55
CA SER A 32 -1.64 -1.47 -29.21
C SER A 32 -1.37 -0.02 -29.59
N GLY A 33 -0.19 0.52 -29.26
CA GLY A 33 0.16 1.90 -29.52
C GLY A 33 -0.60 2.92 -28.68
N ILE A 34 -1.23 2.50 -27.61
CA ILE A 34 -2.00 3.36 -26.70
C ILE A 34 -1.02 4.09 -25.77
N LYS A 35 -1.09 5.42 -25.75
CA LYS A 35 -0.17 6.25 -24.95
C LYS A 35 -0.66 6.44 -23.51
N LYS A 36 -1.97 6.48 -23.29
CA LYS A 36 -2.53 6.70 -21.95
C LYS A 36 -2.32 5.47 -21.09
N ALA A 37 -1.78 5.67 -19.89
CA ALA A 37 -1.56 4.59 -18.93
C ALA A 37 -2.88 3.92 -18.54
N ALA A 38 -2.85 2.60 -18.42
CA ALA A 38 -3.99 1.82 -17.97
C ALA A 38 -4.23 2.01 -16.47
N LYS A 39 -5.44 1.70 -16.00
CA LYS A 39 -5.84 1.81 -14.60
C LYS A 39 -4.88 1.04 -13.68
N ALA A 40 -4.49 -0.18 -14.08
CA ALA A 40 -3.58 -1.00 -13.29
C ALA A 40 -2.19 -0.37 -13.11
N GLU A 41 -1.71 0.34 -14.14
CA GLU A 41 -0.42 1.05 -14.07
C GLU A 41 -0.49 2.21 -13.07
N GLY A 42 -1.59 2.97 -13.11
CA GLY A 42 -1.81 4.08 -12.17
C GLY A 42 -1.94 3.59 -10.74
N LEU A 43 -2.67 2.52 -10.52
CA LEU A 43 -2.86 1.94 -9.19
C LEU A 43 -1.53 1.48 -8.59
N PHE A 44 -0.72 0.76 -9.35
CA PHE A 44 0.57 0.30 -8.86
C PHE A 44 1.49 1.47 -8.53
N ARG A 45 1.54 2.49 -9.38
CA ARG A 45 2.34 3.69 -9.13
C ARG A 45 1.92 4.38 -7.83
N GLN A 46 0.61 4.47 -7.58
CA GLN A 46 0.07 5.06 -6.36
C GLN A 46 0.41 4.22 -5.12
N ALA A 47 0.37 2.90 -5.24
CA ALA A 47 0.76 2.00 -4.15
C ALA A 47 2.24 2.15 -3.81
N VAL A 48 3.11 2.18 -4.81
CA VAL A 48 4.56 2.40 -4.62
C VAL A 48 4.81 3.73 -3.94
N LYS A 49 4.13 4.79 -4.36
CA LYS A 49 4.27 6.11 -3.76
C LYS A 49 3.85 6.12 -2.30
N CYS A 50 2.72 5.47 -1.98
CA CYS A 50 2.23 5.38 -0.61
C CYS A 50 3.26 4.68 0.30
N ILE A 51 3.80 3.56 -0.15
CA ILE A 51 4.80 2.80 0.60
C ILE A 51 6.09 3.60 0.76
N ALA A 52 6.52 4.31 -0.27
CA ALA A 52 7.70 5.18 -0.20
C ALA A 52 7.51 6.30 0.83
N GLN A 53 6.33 6.91 0.86
CA GLN A 53 6.01 7.93 1.86
C GLN A 53 6.01 7.36 3.27
N LEU A 54 5.45 6.17 3.46
CA LEU A 54 5.49 5.46 4.75
C LEU A 54 6.93 5.21 5.19
N SER A 55 7.79 4.77 4.28
CA SER A 55 9.20 4.51 4.57
C SER A 55 9.93 5.78 4.99
N ASN A 56 9.65 6.89 4.34
CA ASN A 56 10.30 8.17 4.65
C ASN A 56 9.74 8.81 5.92
N ASN A 57 8.43 8.80 6.07
CA ASN A 57 7.76 9.43 7.22
C ASN A 57 6.35 8.87 7.38
N PRO A 58 6.15 7.89 8.30
CA PRO A 58 4.82 7.33 8.52
C PRO A 58 3.77 8.35 8.94
N ARG A 59 4.21 9.52 9.42
CA ARG A 59 3.32 10.61 9.85
C ARG A 59 3.08 11.64 8.75
N HIS A 60 3.50 11.37 7.52
CA HIS A 60 3.32 12.29 6.40
C HIS A 60 1.83 12.58 6.18
N PRO A 61 1.43 13.87 6.14
CA PRO A 61 0.00 14.22 6.04
C PRO A 61 -0.66 13.76 4.74
N GLY A 62 0.11 13.61 3.67
CA GLY A 62 -0.40 13.09 2.39
C GLY A 62 -0.91 11.67 2.45
N LEU A 63 -0.51 10.90 3.46
CA LEU A 63 -0.99 9.53 3.68
C LEU A 63 -2.42 9.50 4.24
N GLN A 64 -2.89 10.59 4.83
CA GLN A 64 -4.18 10.70 5.50
C GLN A 64 -4.42 9.54 6.48
N THR A 65 -3.34 9.16 7.17
CA THR A 65 -3.35 8.01 8.09
C THR A 65 -4.33 8.20 9.23
N HIS A 66 -5.09 7.15 9.49
CA HIS A 66 -5.94 7.08 10.67
C HIS A 66 -6.01 5.66 11.18
N GLU A 67 -6.43 5.53 12.44
CA GLU A 67 -6.52 4.23 13.10
C GLU A 67 -7.60 3.38 12.47
N TYR A 68 -7.31 2.07 12.31
CA TYR A 68 -8.25 1.09 11.77
C TYR A 68 -8.48 0.00 12.80
N HIS A 69 -9.74 -0.15 13.25
CA HIS A 69 -10.06 -0.99 14.40
C HIS A 69 -10.44 -2.43 14.07
N SER A 70 -10.62 -2.75 12.80
CA SER A 70 -11.14 -4.07 12.39
C SER A 70 -10.07 -5.06 12.00
N MET A 71 -8.82 -4.79 12.37
CA MET A 71 -7.68 -5.64 12.01
C MET A 71 -6.75 -5.77 13.20
N PRO A 72 -6.36 -7.00 13.60
CA PRO A 72 -5.47 -7.18 14.74
C PRO A 72 -4.04 -6.81 14.41
N HIS A 73 -3.32 -6.31 15.43
CA HIS A 73 -1.88 -6.07 15.32
C HIS A 73 -1.17 -7.43 15.28
N PRO A 74 -0.30 -7.68 14.28
CA PRO A 74 0.31 -9.01 14.10
C PRO A 74 1.33 -9.41 15.15
N TYR A 75 1.88 -8.46 15.90
CA TYR A 75 2.95 -8.73 16.86
C TYR A 75 2.54 -8.48 18.31
N ARG A 76 1.63 -7.54 18.54
CA ARG A 76 1.29 -7.10 19.91
C ARG A 76 -0.22 -6.90 20.03
N ARG A 77 -0.85 -7.76 20.79
CA ARG A 77 -2.28 -7.70 21.03
C ARG A 77 -2.67 -6.34 21.63
N GLY A 78 -3.69 -5.71 21.06
CA GLY A 78 -4.19 -4.44 21.54
C GLY A 78 -3.48 -3.19 21.03
N GLU A 79 -2.37 -3.35 20.33
CA GLU A 79 -1.69 -2.23 19.67
C GLU A 79 -2.44 -1.78 18.44
N LYS A 80 -2.21 -0.52 18.07
CA LYS A 80 -2.93 0.14 16.98
C LYS A 80 -2.48 -0.34 15.61
N VAL A 81 -3.47 -0.50 14.72
CA VAL A 81 -3.28 -0.69 13.28
C VAL A 81 -3.81 0.56 12.59
N PHE A 82 -3.16 0.95 11.51
CA PHE A 82 -3.49 2.16 10.77
C PHE A 82 -3.82 1.85 9.33
N GLU A 83 -4.61 2.72 8.68
CA GLU A 83 -4.75 2.68 7.23
C GLU A 83 -4.20 3.97 6.63
N ALA A 84 -3.55 3.85 5.48
CA ALA A 84 -3.04 4.97 4.69
C ALA A 84 -3.66 4.91 3.30
N TYR A 85 -3.84 6.07 2.69
CA TYR A 85 -4.52 6.18 1.41
C TYR A 85 -3.57 5.90 0.25
N VAL A 86 -3.91 4.90 -0.56
CA VAL A 86 -3.32 4.70 -1.89
C VAL A 86 -4.10 5.55 -2.90
N GLN A 87 -5.42 5.44 -2.83
CA GLN A 87 -6.34 6.20 -3.66
C GLN A 87 -7.34 6.95 -2.79
N ASN A 88 -7.93 8.00 -3.33
CA ASN A 88 -8.88 8.84 -2.62
C ASN A 88 -10.13 9.07 -3.47
N ARG A 89 -11.27 9.22 -2.82
CA ARG A 89 -12.55 9.63 -3.43
C ARG A 89 -13.06 8.71 -4.55
N THR A 90 -12.68 7.45 -4.54
CA THR A 90 -13.09 6.46 -5.53
C THR A 90 -13.75 5.28 -4.81
N PRO A 91 -14.90 4.79 -5.26
CA PRO A 91 -15.47 3.56 -4.68
C PRO A 91 -14.47 2.41 -4.79
N GLY A 92 -14.29 1.66 -3.71
CA GLY A 92 -13.30 0.59 -3.65
C GLY A 92 -11.86 1.09 -3.67
N ALA A 93 -11.63 2.34 -3.26
CA ALA A 93 -10.29 2.92 -3.21
C ALA A 93 -9.35 2.06 -2.38
N TYR A 94 -8.14 1.85 -2.91
CA TYR A 94 -7.14 1.03 -2.23
C TYR A 94 -6.55 1.73 -1.02
N ARG A 95 -6.21 0.91 0.00
CA ARG A 95 -5.56 1.34 1.23
C ARG A 95 -4.37 0.43 1.54
N VAL A 96 -3.39 0.99 2.24
CA VAL A 96 -2.33 0.21 2.87
C VAL A 96 -2.66 0.16 4.35
N PHE A 97 -2.82 -1.05 4.88
CA PHE A 97 -3.00 -1.27 6.32
C PHE A 97 -1.65 -1.60 6.91
N TRP A 98 -1.27 -0.91 7.98
CA TRP A 98 0.09 -0.99 8.50
C TRP A 98 0.12 -0.77 10.01
N CYS A 99 1.22 -1.17 10.63
CA CYS A 99 1.44 -0.97 12.06
C CYS A 99 2.91 -0.70 12.33
N TYR A 100 3.19 -0.17 13.52
CA TYR A 100 4.56 -0.07 14.02
C TYR A 100 5.03 -1.43 14.52
N GLY A 101 6.31 -1.71 14.35
CA GLY A 101 6.94 -2.94 14.81
C GLY A 101 7.36 -3.85 13.67
N PRO A 102 7.96 -5.01 14.02
CA PRO A 102 8.16 -5.55 15.37
C PRO A 102 9.19 -4.82 16.21
N GLY A 103 10.19 -4.21 15.62
CA GLY A 103 11.23 -3.50 16.35
C GLY A 103 11.09 -2.00 16.26
N LYS A 104 12.00 -1.31 16.93
CA LYS A 104 12.12 0.13 16.79
C LYS A 104 12.47 0.47 15.34
N ASN A 105 11.94 1.56 14.85
CA ASN A 105 12.21 2.04 13.50
C ASN A 105 11.75 1.07 12.40
N HIS A 106 10.82 0.17 12.74
CA HIS A 106 10.17 -0.73 11.78
C HIS A 106 8.71 -0.38 11.62
N ILE A 107 8.20 -0.51 10.41
CA ILE A 107 6.77 -0.62 10.15
C ILE A 107 6.51 -1.91 9.39
N THR A 108 5.32 -2.46 9.58
CA THR A 108 4.91 -3.67 8.87
C THR A 108 3.64 -3.36 8.09
N ILE A 109 3.67 -3.67 6.80
CA ILE A 109 2.49 -3.59 5.95
C ILE A 109 1.74 -4.90 6.08
N ILE A 110 0.49 -4.80 6.53
CA ILE A 110 -0.37 -5.93 6.85
C ILE A 110 -1.17 -6.36 5.62
N ALA A 111 -1.68 -5.40 4.86
CA ALA A 111 -2.49 -5.65 3.68
C ALA A 111 -2.49 -4.45 2.75
N ILE A 112 -2.67 -4.71 1.46
CA ILE A 112 -2.85 -3.70 0.42
C ILE A 112 -4.11 -4.11 -0.35
N THR A 113 -5.24 -3.53 -0.01
CA THR A 113 -6.54 -3.96 -0.54
C THR A 113 -7.47 -2.77 -0.75
N PRO A 114 -8.56 -2.96 -1.51
CA PRO A 114 -9.63 -1.97 -1.51
C PRO A 114 -10.16 -1.77 -0.09
N HIS A 115 -10.62 -0.58 0.20
CA HIS A 115 -11.25 -0.27 1.50
C HIS A 115 -12.52 -1.11 1.63
N PRO A 116 -12.65 -1.89 2.71
CA PRO A 116 -13.84 -2.73 2.91
C PRO A 116 -15.12 -1.93 3.17
#